data_0cbc7cc1dfa474ae98373be7de1046f6
#
_entry.id   0cbc7cc1dfa474ae98373be7de1046f6
#
_cell.length_a   1.000
_cell.length_b   1.000
_cell.length_c   1.000
_cell.angle_alpha   90.00
_cell.angle_beta   90.00
_cell.angle_gamma   90.00
#
_symmetry.space_group_name_H-M   'P 1'
#
loop_
_entity.id
_entity.type
_entity.pdbx_description
1 polymer ?
#
loop_
_entity_poly.entity_id
_entity_poly.type
_entity_poly.pdbx_seq_one_letter_code
_entity_poly.pdbx_strand_id
1 'polypeptide(L)'
;GSEMCIRDSAFEAKGDYLTITDAAEVIKHTAYKVTRVGEIIGNEVAQRLNLPFGVADLSLAPTPAVGDSVGEIFQTMGLSSIGAPGTTAILAMLNDAVKKGGVFASSHVGGLSGAFIPVSEDSAIEAAARSGALTMEKLEAMTSVCSVGLDMIAIPGDTSAATISGMIADEMAIGMINSKTTAVRIIPVPGKGVGEKAVFGGLLGEAAIIRVPGGDSTGFVKLGGRIPAPIHSLKN
;
A
#
# COMPACT_ATOMS: atom_id res chain seq x y z
N GLY A 1 -3.90 -6.63 -13.77
CA GLY A 1 -4.84 -5.98 -12.87
C GLY A 1 -5.10 -4.53 -13.20
N SER A 2 -5.77 -3.83 -12.30
CA SER A 2 -6.03 -2.39 -12.43
C SER A 2 -4.76 -1.55 -12.41
N GLU A 3 -3.71 -2.02 -11.72
CA GLU A 3 -2.36 -1.44 -11.66
C GLU A 3 -1.77 -1.30 -13.06
N MET A 4 -1.81 -2.36 -13.85
CA MET A 4 -1.33 -2.36 -15.24
C MET A 4 -2.10 -1.36 -16.09
N CYS A 5 -3.44 -1.31 -15.99
CA CYS A 5 -4.24 -0.36 -16.75
C CYS A 5 -3.89 1.10 -16.38
N ILE A 6 -3.66 1.40 -15.10
CA ILE A 6 -3.27 2.72 -14.64
C ILE A 6 -1.87 3.08 -15.14
N ARG A 7 -0.90 2.17 -15.00
CA ARG A 7 0.46 2.35 -15.48
C ARG A 7 0.50 2.66 -16.97
N ASP A 8 -0.14 1.84 -17.78
CA ASP A 8 -0.13 1.98 -19.24
C ASP A 8 -0.83 3.27 -19.68
N SER A 9 -1.99 3.62 -19.09
CA SER A 9 -2.65 4.88 -19.37
C SER A 9 -1.81 6.11 -18.98
N ALA A 10 -1.11 6.07 -17.86
CA ALA A 10 -0.21 7.14 -17.44
C ALA A 10 1.02 7.23 -18.35
N PHE A 11 1.50 6.09 -18.88
CA PHE A 11 2.63 6.04 -19.79
C PHE A 11 2.27 6.59 -21.18
N GLU A 12 1.12 6.22 -21.71
CA GLU A 12 0.62 6.75 -22.98
C GLU A 12 0.43 8.27 -22.94
N ALA A 13 -0.09 8.80 -21.82
CA ALA A 13 -0.27 10.23 -21.63
C ALA A 13 1.06 11.01 -21.48
N LYS A 14 2.18 10.35 -21.21
CA LYS A 14 3.50 10.97 -20.98
C LYS A 14 4.09 11.64 -22.23
N GLY A 15 3.54 11.40 -23.42
CA GLY A 15 3.98 12.05 -24.66
C GLY A 15 3.75 13.57 -24.70
N ASP A 16 2.81 14.08 -23.88
CA ASP A 16 2.40 15.49 -23.89
C ASP A 16 2.44 16.06 -22.46
N TYR A 17 3.60 16.46 -21.96
CA TYR A 17 3.81 17.30 -20.75
C TYR A 17 2.85 16.99 -19.58
N LEU A 18 2.92 15.79 -19.04
CA LEU A 18 2.07 15.35 -17.94
C LEU A 18 2.39 16.15 -16.66
N THR A 19 1.49 16.98 -16.22
CA THR A 19 1.54 17.54 -14.87
C THR A 19 1.05 16.50 -13.85
N ILE A 20 1.33 16.72 -12.57
CA ILE A 20 0.76 15.87 -11.48
C ILE A 20 -0.77 15.86 -11.52
N THR A 21 -1.37 16.97 -11.90
CA THR A 21 -2.84 17.09 -12.07
C THR A 21 -3.33 16.19 -13.20
N ASP A 22 -2.66 16.22 -14.35
CA ASP A 22 -3.03 15.37 -15.49
C ASP A 22 -2.89 13.89 -15.14
N ALA A 23 -1.82 13.51 -14.47
CA ALA A 23 -1.61 12.15 -13.97
C ALA A 23 -2.75 11.72 -13.03
N ALA A 24 -3.14 12.55 -12.08
CA ALA A 24 -4.25 12.27 -11.17
C ALA A 24 -5.59 12.08 -11.92
N GLU A 25 -5.86 12.90 -12.94
CA GLU A 25 -7.07 12.75 -13.77
C GLU A 25 -7.03 11.43 -14.58
N VAL A 26 -5.92 11.09 -15.20
CA VAL A 26 -5.75 9.81 -15.93
C VAL A 26 -6.00 8.62 -14.99
N ILE A 27 -5.41 8.62 -13.81
CA ILE A 27 -5.60 7.57 -12.81
C ILE A 27 -7.07 7.47 -12.39
N LYS A 28 -7.68 8.60 -12.08
CA LYS A 28 -9.10 8.68 -11.68
C LYS A 28 -10.02 8.12 -12.77
N HIS A 29 -9.82 8.51 -14.02
CA HIS A 29 -10.61 8.02 -15.16
C HIS A 29 -10.41 6.52 -15.40
N THR A 30 -9.20 6.02 -15.26
CA THR A 30 -8.91 4.59 -15.43
C THR A 30 -9.55 3.77 -14.30
N ALA A 31 -9.42 4.21 -13.05
CA ALA A 31 -10.09 3.59 -11.91
C ALA A 31 -11.62 3.58 -12.07
N TYR A 32 -12.20 4.68 -12.55
CA TYR A 32 -13.63 4.74 -12.89
C TYR A 32 -14.01 3.67 -13.92
N LYS A 33 -13.30 3.58 -15.03
CA LYS A 33 -13.61 2.63 -16.12
C LYS A 33 -13.54 1.18 -15.63
N VAL A 34 -12.45 0.81 -14.95
CA VAL A 34 -12.26 -0.56 -14.45
C VAL A 34 -13.34 -0.93 -13.44
N THR A 35 -13.61 -0.06 -12.48
CA THR A 35 -14.63 -0.29 -11.45
C THR A 35 -16.03 -0.37 -12.06
N ARG A 36 -16.35 0.49 -13.03
CA ARG A 36 -17.67 0.48 -13.69
C ARG A 36 -17.90 -0.78 -14.50
N VAL A 37 -16.90 -1.26 -15.20
CA VAL A 37 -16.96 -2.55 -15.93
C VAL A 37 -17.16 -3.69 -14.93
N GLY A 38 -16.40 -3.70 -13.83
CA GLY A 38 -16.54 -4.70 -12.78
C GLY A 38 -17.94 -4.75 -12.17
N GLU A 39 -18.55 -3.58 -11.90
CA GLU A 39 -19.91 -3.49 -11.38
C GLU A 39 -20.95 -4.01 -12.39
N ILE A 40 -20.86 -3.60 -13.64
CA ILE A 40 -21.82 -4.02 -14.68
C ILE A 40 -21.76 -5.53 -14.88
N ILE A 41 -20.58 -6.10 -15.03
CA ILE A 41 -20.38 -7.54 -15.23
C ILE A 41 -20.77 -8.30 -13.95
N GLY A 42 -20.37 -7.81 -12.78
CA GLY A 42 -20.71 -8.43 -11.51
C GLY A 42 -22.23 -8.52 -11.27
N ASN A 43 -22.95 -7.45 -11.55
CA ASN A 43 -24.42 -7.46 -11.48
C ASN A 43 -25.04 -8.46 -12.45
N GLU A 44 -24.59 -8.49 -13.69
CA GLU A 44 -25.08 -9.44 -14.71
C GLU A 44 -24.86 -10.90 -14.28
N VAL A 45 -23.66 -11.22 -13.77
CA VAL A 45 -23.33 -12.56 -13.28
C VAL A 45 -24.18 -12.90 -12.06
N ALA A 46 -24.34 -11.98 -11.10
CA ALA A 46 -25.14 -12.18 -9.91
C ALA A 46 -26.60 -12.48 -10.27
N GLN A 47 -27.17 -11.74 -11.23
CA GLN A 47 -28.53 -12.00 -11.74
C GLN A 47 -28.66 -13.38 -12.37
N ARG A 48 -27.73 -13.79 -13.21
CA ARG A 48 -27.72 -15.12 -13.85
C ARG A 48 -27.62 -16.27 -12.86
N LEU A 49 -26.91 -16.05 -11.76
CA LEU A 49 -26.74 -17.04 -10.69
C LEU A 49 -27.83 -16.95 -9.62
N ASN A 50 -28.77 -16.02 -9.73
CA ASN A 50 -29.80 -15.72 -8.73
C ASN A 50 -29.19 -15.46 -7.34
N LEU A 51 -28.12 -14.68 -7.29
CA LEU A 51 -27.41 -14.25 -6.08
C LEU A 51 -27.47 -12.73 -5.95
N PRO A 52 -27.42 -12.18 -4.72
CA PRO A 52 -27.26 -10.73 -4.56
C PRO A 52 -25.86 -10.30 -5.02
N PHE A 53 -25.77 -9.15 -5.70
CA PHE A 53 -24.49 -8.50 -5.93
C PHE A 53 -23.99 -7.89 -4.61
N GLY A 54 -22.72 -8.07 -4.31
CA GLY A 54 -22.10 -7.53 -3.11
C GLY A 54 -21.55 -6.11 -3.31
N VAL A 55 -20.25 -5.94 -3.14
CA VAL A 55 -19.54 -4.66 -3.28
C VAL A 55 -18.43 -4.78 -4.33
N ALA A 56 -18.11 -3.66 -4.99
CA ALA A 56 -16.91 -3.53 -5.78
C ALA A 56 -15.75 -3.05 -4.89
N ASP A 57 -14.65 -3.78 -4.89
CA ASP A 57 -13.42 -3.39 -4.21
C ASP A 57 -12.58 -2.52 -5.14
N LEU A 58 -12.12 -1.38 -4.63
CA LEU A 58 -11.32 -0.41 -5.37
C LEU A 58 -9.82 -0.56 -5.10
N SER A 59 -9.41 -1.63 -4.45
CA SER A 59 -8.02 -1.83 -4.06
C SER A 59 -7.11 -2.01 -5.27
N LEU A 60 -5.98 -1.29 -5.25
CA LEU A 60 -4.81 -1.63 -6.02
C LEU A 60 -3.98 -2.59 -5.16
N ALA A 61 -4.20 -3.88 -5.37
CA ALA A 61 -3.54 -4.97 -4.65
C ALA A 61 -2.63 -5.72 -5.62
N PRO A 62 -1.34 -5.37 -5.67
CA PRO A 62 -0.41 -5.92 -6.64
C PRO A 62 -0.16 -7.40 -6.43
N THR A 63 0.41 -8.04 -7.46
CA THR A 63 0.95 -9.40 -7.38
C THR A 63 2.43 -9.40 -7.78
N PRO A 64 3.19 -10.46 -7.48
CA PRO A 64 4.59 -10.56 -7.91
C PRO A 64 4.80 -10.61 -9.42
N ALA A 65 3.72 -10.69 -10.20
CA ALA A 65 3.80 -10.74 -11.65
C ALA A 65 4.31 -9.41 -12.23
N VAL A 66 5.17 -9.50 -13.23
CA VAL A 66 5.69 -8.33 -13.95
C VAL A 66 4.53 -7.56 -14.56
N GLY A 67 4.51 -6.24 -14.32
CA GLY A 67 3.47 -5.35 -14.82
C GLY A 67 2.28 -5.18 -13.88
N ASP A 68 2.15 -5.99 -12.84
CA ASP A 68 1.09 -5.90 -11.83
C ASP A 68 1.63 -5.30 -10.53
N SER A 69 2.17 -4.07 -10.61
CA SER A 69 2.93 -3.42 -9.55
C SER A 69 2.46 -1.98 -9.33
N VAL A 70 2.16 -1.65 -8.08
CA VAL A 70 1.93 -0.26 -7.64
C VAL A 70 3.24 0.54 -7.69
N GLY A 71 4.37 -0.11 -7.39
CA GLY A 71 5.69 0.50 -7.47
C GLY A 71 6.05 0.95 -8.89
N GLU A 72 5.66 0.20 -9.93
CA GLU A 72 5.87 0.61 -11.33
C GLU A 72 5.09 1.90 -11.68
N ILE A 73 3.92 2.11 -11.10
CA ILE A 73 3.17 3.38 -11.26
C ILE A 73 4.01 4.55 -10.76
N PHE A 74 4.67 4.41 -9.59
CA PHE A 74 5.53 5.47 -9.05
C PHE A 74 6.71 5.78 -9.96
N GLN A 75 7.33 4.75 -10.54
CA GLN A 75 8.43 4.92 -11.51
C GLN A 75 7.96 5.60 -12.79
N THR A 76 6.78 5.25 -13.29
CA THR A 76 6.16 5.92 -14.44
C THR A 76 5.93 7.40 -14.18
N MET A 77 5.65 7.79 -12.95
CA MET A 77 5.51 9.19 -12.52
C MET A 77 6.84 9.91 -12.28
N GLY A 78 7.97 9.30 -12.63
CA GLY A 78 9.28 9.93 -12.66
C GLY A 78 10.16 9.65 -11.44
N LEU A 79 9.76 8.80 -10.50
CA LEU A 79 10.67 8.36 -9.44
C LEU A 79 11.68 7.36 -9.99
N SER A 80 12.94 7.60 -9.72
CA SER A 80 14.02 6.65 -10.07
C SER A 80 14.01 5.39 -9.20
N SER A 81 13.47 5.49 -7.99
CA SER A 81 13.31 4.37 -7.05
C SER A 81 12.18 4.67 -6.06
N ILE A 82 11.45 3.64 -5.68
CA ILE A 82 10.53 3.70 -4.55
C ILE A 82 11.36 3.90 -3.27
N GLY A 83 10.91 4.79 -2.39
CA GLY A 83 11.69 5.21 -1.22
C GLY A 83 12.32 6.60 -1.40
N ALA A 84 12.57 7.05 -2.64
CA ALA A 84 13.06 8.39 -2.91
C ALA A 84 12.10 9.48 -2.37
N PRO A 85 12.59 10.70 -2.07
CA PRO A 85 11.73 11.84 -1.79
C PRO A 85 10.68 12.02 -2.90
N GLY A 86 9.42 12.21 -2.51
CA GLY A 86 8.28 12.21 -3.44
C GLY A 86 7.41 10.95 -3.40
N THR A 87 7.95 9.80 -2.99
CA THR A 87 7.19 8.54 -2.93
C THR A 87 5.88 8.67 -2.12
N THR A 88 5.95 9.25 -0.92
CA THR A 88 4.76 9.44 -0.07
C THR A 88 3.74 10.39 -0.72
N ALA A 89 4.20 11.44 -1.40
CA ALA A 89 3.32 12.39 -2.10
C ALA A 89 2.60 11.72 -3.29
N ILE A 90 3.32 10.93 -4.08
CA ILE A 90 2.72 10.17 -5.19
C ILE A 90 1.72 9.14 -4.66
N LEU A 91 2.04 8.43 -3.59
CA LEU A 91 1.13 7.47 -2.96
C LEU A 91 -0.16 8.14 -2.47
N ALA A 92 -0.05 9.30 -1.85
CA ALA A 92 -1.21 10.08 -1.41
C ALA A 92 -2.12 10.45 -2.59
N MET A 93 -1.54 10.96 -3.67
CA MET A 93 -2.26 11.31 -4.88
C MET A 93 -2.89 10.09 -5.56
N LEU A 94 -2.14 9.00 -5.69
CA LEU A 94 -2.63 7.75 -6.27
C LEU A 94 -3.84 7.21 -5.48
N ASN A 95 -3.71 7.17 -4.17
CA ASN A 95 -4.78 6.69 -3.27
C ASN A 95 -6.06 7.53 -3.40
N ASP A 96 -5.91 8.86 -3.42
CA ASP A 96 -7.02 9.80 -3.59
C ASP A 96 -7.69 9.67 -4.97
N ALA A 97 -6.90 9.62 -6.04
CA ALA A 97 -7.40 9.53 -7.41
C ALA A 97 -8.17 8.22 -7.65
N VAL A 98 -7.65 7.09 -7.15
CA VAL A 98 -8.31 5.78 -7.25
C VAL A 98 -9.65 5.79 -6.51
N LYS A 99 -9.67 6.30 -5.28
CA LYS A 99 -10.91 6.41 -4.48
C LYS A 99 -11.95 7.30 -5.16
N LYS A 100 -11.55 8.45 -5.67
CA LYS A 100 -12.45 9.37 -6.41
C LYS A 100 -13.02 8.70 -7.66
N GLY A 101 -12.20 8.03 -8.45
CA GLY A 101 -12.65 7.29 -9.62
C GLY A 101 -13.68 6.21 -9.28
N GLY A 102 -13.36 5.38 -8.28
CA GLY A 102 -14.21 4.27 -7.89
C GLY A 102 -15.55 4.67 -7.29
N VAL A 103 -15.56 5.66 -6.39
CA VAL A 103 -16.80 6.14 -5.74
C VAL A 103 -17.83 6.65 -6.77
N PHE A 104 -17.38 7.25 -7.86
CA PHE A 104 -18.28 7.67 -8.94
C PHE A 104 -18.70 6.53 -9.88
N ALA A 105 -17.99 5.41 -9.86
CA ALA A 105 -18.24 4.28 -10.74
C ALA A 105 -19.29 3.31 -10.20
N SER A 106 -19.40 3.18 -8.88
CA SER A 106 -20.29 2.23 -8.20
C SER A 106 -20.94 2.84 -6.97
N SER A 107 -22.20 2.49 -6.74
CA SER A 107 -22.92 2.80 -5.49
C SER A 107 -22.68 1.77 -4.39
N HIS A 108 -22.01 0.66 -4.72
CA HIS A 108 -21.73 -0.46 -3.82
C HIS A 108 -20.23 -0.68 -3.72
N VAL A 109 -19.55 0.27 -3.07
CA VAL A 109 -18.10 0.22 -2.84
C VAL A 109 -17.82 -0.38 -1.47
N GLY A 110 -16.83 -1.26 -1.40
CA GLY A 110 -16.40 -1.91 -0.16
C GLY A 110 -14.92 -2.25 -0.18
N GLY A 111 -14.50 -3.05 0.80
CA GLY A 111 -13.10 -3.40 0.99
C GLY A 111 -12.26 -2.26 1.57
N LEU A 112 -10.94 -2.37 1.48
CA LEU A 112 -9.99 -1.38 2.00
C LEU A 112 -9.68 -0.26 0.99
N SER A 113 -10.23 -0.32 -0.18
CA SER A 113 -10.24 0.67 -1.27
C SER A 113 -9.05 1.62 -1.32
N GLY A 114 -8.22 1.50 -2.35
CA GLY A 114 -7.07 2.37 -2.61
C GLY A 114 -5.76 1.59 -2.80
N ALA A 115 -4.64 2.27 -2.71
CA ALA A 115 -3.34 1.70 -3.01
C ALA A 115 -2.74 0.96 -1.81
N PHE A 116 -2.36 -0.30 -2.02
CA PHE A 116 -1.61 -1.15 -1.10
C PHE A 116 -0.12 -1.06 -1.42
N ILE A 117 0.70 -1.32 -0.42
CA ILE A 117 2.16 -1.30 -0.54
C ILE A 117 2.79 -2.58 0.06
N PRO A 118 2.32 -3.78 -0.30
CA PRO A 118 2.89 -5.01 0.24
C PRO A 118 4.28 -5.24 -0.36
N VAL A 119 5.28 -5.44 0.52
CA VAL A 119 6.68 -5.49 0.04
C VAL A 119 6.96 -6.75 -0.77
N SER A 120 6.44 -7.92 -0.37
CA SER A 120 6.71 -9.17 -1.09
C SER A 120 5.81 -9.41 -2.30
N GLU A 121 4.66 -8.78 -2.35
CA GLU A 121 3.64 -9.01 -3.39
C GLU A 121 3.77 -8.02 -4.57
N ASP A 122 4.78 -7.13 -4.54
CA ASP A 122 5.01 -6.11 -5.57
C ASP A 122 6.48 -6.13 -6.02
N SER A 123 6.71 -6.47 -7.27
CA SER A 123 8.06 -6.66 -7.81
C SER A 123 8.94 -5.41 -7.71
N ALA A 124 8.38 -4.21 -7.91
CA ALA A 124 9.16 -2.97 -7.85
C ALA A 124 9.38 -2.50 -6.41
N ILE A 125 8.41 -2.72 -5.51
CA ILE A 125 8.56 -2.43 -4.08
C ILE A 125 9.59 -3.38 -3.46
N GLU A 126 9.55 -4.69 -3.78
CA GLU A 126 10.56 -5.67 -3.34
C GLU A 126 11.96 -5.28 -3.82
N ALA A 127 12.11 -4.93 -5.09
CA ALA A 127 13.39 -4.51 -5.62
C ALA A 127 13.95 -3.26 -4.91
N ALA A 128 13.10 -2.31 -4.55
CA ALA A 128 13.49 -1.13 -3.79
C ALA A 128 13.89 -1.47 -2.35
N ALA A 129 13.18 -2.38 -1.70
CA ALA A 129 13.53 -2.87 -0.37
C ALA A 129 14.87 -3.63 -0.40
N ARG A 130 15.06 -4.51 -1.37
CA ARG A 130 16.30 -5.29 -1.56
C ARG A 130 17.51 -4.41 -1.85
N SER A 131 17.35 -3.33 -2.59
CA SER A 131 18.44 -2.37 -2.86
C SER A 131 18.75 -1.45 -1.67
N GLY A 132 17.91 -1.45 -0.62
CA GLY A 132 18.00 -0.54 0.52
C GLY A 132 17.46 0.87 0.25
N ALA A 133 16.88 1.12 -0.91
CA ALA A 133 16.25 2.41 -1.23
C ALA A 133 14.95 2.62 -0.44
N LEU A 134 14.23 1.55 -0.15
CA LEU A 134 13.03 1.55 0.68
C LEU A 134 13.35 0.97 2.06
N THR A 135 13.22 1.78 3.09
CA THR A 135 13.50 1.42 4.49
C THR A 135 12.21 1.27 5.30
N MET A 136 12.31 0.70 6.51
CA MET A 136 11.17 0.57 7.43
C MET A 136 10.57 1.94 7.74
N GLU A 137 11.40 2.93 8.07
CA GLU A 137 10.97 4.29 8.41
C GLU A 137 10.24 4.96 7.23
N LYS A 138 10.66 4.64 5.99
CA LYS A 138 9.97 5.15 4.80
C LYS A 138 8.63 4.45 4.59
N LEU A 139 8.55 3.15 4.85
CA LEU A 139 7.31 2.39 4.81
C LEU A 139 6.31 2.94 5.84
N GLU A 140 6.73 3.16 7.09
CA GLU A 140 5.88 3.78 8.12
C GLU A 140 5.35 5.16 7.67
N ALA A 141 6.21 6.01 7.11
CA ALA A 141 5.77 7.30 6.56
C ALA A 141 4.74 7.13 5.42
N MET A 142 4.90 6.12 4.57
CA MET A 142 3.96 5.81 3.49
C MET A 142 2.63 5.30 4.02
N THR A 143 2.60 4.60 5.16
CA THR A 143 1.36 4.09 5.75
C THR A 143 0.43 5.19 6.22
N SER A 144 0.91 6.40 6.42
CA SER A 144 0.06 7.55 6.72
C SER A 144 -0.92 7.89 5.59
N VAL A 145 -0.62 7.49 4.36
CA VAL A 145 -1.40 7.84 3.15
C VAL A 145 -1.81 6.64 2.29
N CYS A 146 -1.35 5.42 2.59
CA CYS A 146 -1.78 4.20 1.91
C CYS A 146 -3.15 3.70 2.42
N SER A 147 -3.66 2.61 1.87
CA SER A 147 -4.97 2.07 2.28
C SER A 147 -4.92 1.04 3.40
N VAL A 148 -3.77 0.43 3.68
CA VAL A 148 -3.68 -0.69 4.63
C VAL A 148 -2.77 -0.42 5.81
N GLY A 149 -1.49 -0.16 5.60
CA GLY A 149 -0.46 -0.10 6.64
C GLY A 149 0.81 -0.83 6.21
N LEU A 150 1.60 -1.28 7.18
CA LEU A 150 2.76 -2.14 6.94
C LEU A 150 2.28 -3.52 6.47
N ASP A 151 2.74 -3.93 5.30
CA ASP A 151 2.21 -5.13 4.68
C ASP A 151 3.31 -5.98 4.04
N MET A 152 3.28 -7.30 4.35
CA MET A 152 4.20 -8.32 3.83
C MET A 152 5.68 -7.94 3.95
N ILE A 153 6.08 -7.49 5.13
CA ILE A 153 7.44 -7.03 5.41
C ILE A 153 8.21 -8.11 6.15
N ALA A 154 9.24 -8.66 5.50
CA ALA A 154 10.17 -9.60 6.13
C ALA A 154 11.21 -8.85 6.97
N ILE A 155 11.39 -9.28 8.21
CA ILE A 155 12.35 -8.72 9.17
C ILE A 155 13.23 -9.84 9.77
N PRO A 156 14.39 -9.52 10.40
CA PRO A 156 15.22 -10.51 11.05
C PRO A 156 14.44 -11.35 12.07
N GLY A 157 14.70 -12.65 12.08
CA GLY A 157 13.97 -13.60 12.92
C GLY A 157 14.21 -13.47 14.42
N ASP A 158 15.28 -12.78 14.81
CA ASP A 158 15.64 -12.46 16.19
C ASP A 158 15.10 -11.10 16.67
N THR A 159 14.30 -10.42 15.87
CA THR A 159 13.65 -9.16 16.26
C THR A 159 12.79 -9.37 17.50
N SER A 160 13.03 -8.57 18.55
CA SER A 160 12.36 -8.75 19.83
C SER A 160 10.85 -8.46 19.77
N ALA A 161 10.08 -9.14 20.60
CA ALA A 161 8.66 -8.85 20.76
C ALA A 161 8.39 -7.40 21.17
N ALA A 162 9.27 -6.81 21.98
CA ALA A 162 9.16 -5.40 22.37
C ALA A 162 9.32 -4.46 21.16
N THR A 163 10.27 -4.73 20.28
CA THR A 163 10.48 -3.97 19.04
C THR A 163 9.23 -4.06 18.14
N ILE A 164 8.71 -5.26 17.92
CA ILE A 164 7.49 -5.46 17.12
C ILE A 164 6.29 -4.74 17.75
N SER A 165 6.17 -4.78 19.08
CA SER A 165 5.11 -4.04 19.79
C SER A 165 5.24 -2.53 19.62
N GLY A 166 6.48 -2.01 19.55
CA GLY A 166 6.74 -0.60 19.24
C GLY A 166 6.23 -0.23 17.85
N MET A 167 6.58 -1.02 16.83
CA MET A 167 6.11 -0.81 15.44
C MET A 167 4.58 -0.86 15.33
N ILE A 168 3.93 -1.77 16.08
CA ILE A 168 2.46 -1.82 16.15
C ILE A 168 1.90 -0.54 16.77
N ALA A 169 2.54 -0.02 17.82
CA ALA A 169 2.12 1.23 18.47
C ALA A 169 2.27 2.44 17.53
N ASP A 170 3.34 2.49 16.73
CA ASP A 170 3.57 3.53 15.72
C ASP A 170 2.47 3.50 14.64
N GLU A 171 2.13 2.32 14.12
CA GLU A 171 1.03 2.16 13.16
C GLU A 171 -0.34 2.51 13.76
N MET A 172 -0.58 2.19 15.03
CA MET A 172 -1.79 2.61 15.73
C MET A 172 -1.87 4.14 15.83
N ALA A 173 -0.75 4.81 16.15
CA ALA A 173 -0.69 6.26 16.21
C ALA A 173 -0.94 6.91 14.83
N ILE A 174 -0.31 6.39 13.78
CA ILE A 174 -0.52 6.83 12.38
C ILE A 174 -2.00 6.68 12.00
N GLY A 175 -2.61 5.53 12.29
CA GLY A 175 -4.02 5.28 12.00
C GLY A 175 -4.95 6.23 12.75
N MET A 176 -4.71 6.44 14.02
CA MET A 176 -5.52 7.34 14.86
C MET A 176 -5.45 8.81 14.39
N ILE A 177 -4.25 9.33 14.14
CA ILE A 177 -4.06 10.73 13.70
C ILE A 177 -4.67 10.97 12.33
N ASN A 178 -4.58 10.00 11.42
CA ASN A 178 -5.09 10.13 10.06
C ASN A 178 -6.54 9.65 9.89
N SER A 179 -7.19 9.21 10.97
CA SER A 179 -8.56 8.67 10.95
C SER A 179 -8.72 7.56 9.90
N LYS A 180 -7.76 6.65 9.86
CA LYS A 180 -7.73 5.53 8.90
C LYS A 180 -7.41 4.20 9.60
N THR A 181 -7.79 3.10 8.96
CA THR A 181 -7.34 1.76 9.35
C THR A 181 -5.86 1.61 9.01
N THR A 182 -5.10 1.08 9.94
CA THR A 182 -3.75 0.57 9.70
C THR A 182 -3.67 -0.89 10.14
N ALA A 183 -2.96 -1.69 9.36
CA ALA A 183 -2.65 -3.08 9.66
C ALA A 183 -1.13 -3.25 9.78
N VAL A 184 -0.71 -4.31 10.48
CA VAL A 184 0.71 -4.67 10.61
C VAL A 184 0.87 -6.14 10.25
N ARG A 185 1.38 -6.41 9.06
CA ARG A 185 1.75 -7.74 8.58
C ARG A 185 3.26 -7.79 8.41
N ILE A 186 3.94 -7.91 9.56
CA ILE A 186 5.40 -8.03 9.67
C ILE A 186 5.74 -9.50 9.92
N ILE A 187 6.75 -10.00 9.25
CA ILE A 187 7.10 -11.42 9.24
C ILE A 187 8.54 -11.59 9.75
N PRO A 188 8.76 -11.89 11.03
CA PRO A 188 10.06 -12.32 11.51
C PRO A 188 10.44 -13.66 10.86
N VAL A 189 11.61 -13.74 10.21
CA VAL A 189 12.04 -14.93 9.46
C VAL A 189 13.08 -15.70 10.26
N PRO A 190 12.73 -16.83 10.90
CA PRO A 190 13.64 -17.55 11.79
C PRO A 190 14.95 -17.92 11.11
N GLY A 191 16.06 -17.66 11.79
CA GLY A 191 17.41 -18.00 11.34
C GLY A 191 17.95 -17.16 10.20
N LYS A 192 17.25 -16.11 9.80
CA LYS A 192 17.68 -15.21 8.72
C LYS A 192 17.84 -13.77 9.21
N GLY A 193 18.77 -13.07 8.56
CA GLY A 193 19.14 -11.69 8.86
C GLY A 193 18.94 -10.74 7.68
N VAL A 194 19.29 -9.48 7.90
CA VAL A 194 19.17 -8.41 6.91
C VAL A 194 19.92 -8.76 5.63
N GLY A 195 19.29 -8.51 4.48
CA GLY A 195 19.85 -8.77 3.14
C GLY A 195 19.60 -10.19 2.63
N GLU A 196 19.19 -11.11 3.48
CA GLU A 196 18.73 -12.44 3.05
C GLU A 196 17.30 -12.35 2.48
N LYS A 197 16.84 -13.43 1.85
CA LYS A 197 15.54 -13.48 1.20
C LYS A 197 14.59 -14.45 1.92
N ALA A 198 13.36 -14.02 2.13
CA ALA A 198 12.23 -14.85 2.48
C ALA A 198 11.43 -15.18 1.23
N VAL A 199 11.10 -16.45 1.03
CA VAL A 199 10.29 -16.91 -0.11
C VAL A 199 8.99 -17.49 0.42
N PHE A 200 7.88 -16.87 0.06
CA PHE A 200 6.54 -17.29 0.47
C PHE A 200 5.85 -18.10 -0.64
N GLY A 201 6.17 -17.78 -1.89
CA GLY A 201 5.63 -18.44 -3.08
C GLY A 201 4.22 -17.97 -3.48
N GLY A 202 3.78 -18.40 -4.65
CA GLY A 202 2.47 -18.04 -5.19
C GLY A 202 2.25 -16.53 -5.26
N LEU A 203 1.08 -16.09 -4.87
CA LEU A 203 0.71 -14.66 -4.85
C LEU A 203 1.40 -13.85 -3.76
N LEU A 204 1.97 -14.50 -2.75
CA LEU A 204 2.69 -13.82 -1.67
C LEU A 204 4.13 -13.47 -2.03
N GLY A 205 4.66 -14.05 -3.11
CA GLY A 205 5.96 -13.71 -3.69
C GLY A 205 7.16 -14.00 -2.80
N GLU A 206 8.10 -13.08 -2.78
CA GLU A 206 9.33 -13.12 -2.00
C GLU A 206 9.70 -11.72 -1.52
N ALA A 207 10.42 -11.61 -0.39
CA ALA A 207 10.88 -10.34 0.13
C ALA A 207 12.33 -10.41 0.59
N ALA A 208 13.08 -9.34 0.36
CA ALA A 208 14.31 -9.10 1.09
C ALA A 208 14.00 -8.82 2.56
N ILE A 209 14.81 -9.38 3.46
CA ILE A 209 14.72 -9.08 4.89
C ILE A 209 15.33 -7.70 5.11
N ILE A 210 14.50 -6.74 5.49
CA ILE A 210 14.93 -5.36 5.70
C ILE A 210 15.35 -5.10 7.14
N ARG A 211 16.20 -4.11 7.33
CA ARG A 211 16.66 -3.69 8.65
C ARG A 211 15.50 -3.08 9.44
N VAL A 212 15.35 -3.49 10.68
CA VAL A 212 14.51 -2.80 11.66
C VAL A 212 15.35 -1.71 12.32
N PRO A 213 14.82 -0.50 12.55
CA PRO A 213 15.52 0.55 13.29
C PRO A 213 16.06 0.05 14.63
N GLY A 214 17.28 0.46 14.98
CA GLY A 214 17.91 0.08 16.23
C GLY A 214 17.29 0.80 17.42
N GLY A 215 17.33 0.15 18.59
CA GLY A 215 16.83 0.70 19.84
C GLY A 215 16.08 -0.36 20.64
N ASP A 216 15.87 -0.09 21.93
CA ASP A 216 15.13 -0.98 22.83
C ASP A 216 13.78 -0.34 23.20
N SER A 217 12.69 -0.94 22.75
CA SER A 217 11.33 -0.51 23.06
C SER A 217 10.78 -1.12 24.36
N THR A 218 11.55 -1.95 25.08
CA THR A 218 11.06 -2.66 26.26
C THR A 218 10.54 -1.73 27.35
N GLY A 219 11.23 -0.61 27.59
CA GLY A 219 10.81 0.38 28.58
C GLY A 219 9.46 1.02 28.22
N PHE A 220 9.30 1.40 26.96
CA PHE A 220 8.05 1.96 26.44
C PHE A 220 6.89 0.96 26.54
N VAL A 221 7.09 -0.25 26.06
CA VAL A 221 6.05 -1.30 26.05
C VAL A 221 5.62 -1.69 27.47
N LYS A 222 6.55 -1.69 28.44
CA LYS A 222 6.24 -1.98 29.84
C LYS A 222 5.39 -0.90 30.54
N LEU A 223 5.32 0.31 30.03
CA LEU A 223 4.46 1.34 30.60
C LEU A 223 2.99 0.90 30.54
N GLY A 224 2.60 0.20 29.50
CA GLY A 224 1.23 -0.24 29.31
C GLY A 224 0.23 0.91 29.32
N GLY A 225 -1.02 0.58 29.62
CA GLY A 225 -2.04 1.60 29.80
C GLY A 225 -2.73 2.00 28.51
N ARG A 226 -3.25 3.24 28.48
CA ARG A 226 -4.11 3.73 27.41
C ARG A 226 -3.49 4.94 26.74
N ILE A 227 -3.35 4.93 25.43
CA ILE A 227 -2.97 6.11 24.64
C ILE A 227 -4.24 6.99 24.51
N PRO A 228 -4.21 8.26 24.96
CA PRO A 228 -5.36 9.15 24.79
C PRO A 228 -5.69 9.39 23.31
N ALA A 229 -6.97 9.53 23.01
CA ALA A 229 -7.39 9.90 21.65
C ALA A 229 -6.86 11.29 21.28
N PRO A 230 -6.41 11.49 20.04
CA PRO A 230 -5.89 12.78 19.59
C PRO A 230 -6.99 13.84 19.51
N ILE A 231 -6.63 15.09 19.75
CA ILE A 231 -7.52 16.23 19.55
C ILE A 231 -7.37 16.70 18.10
N HIS A 232 -8.33 16.34 17.26
CA HIS A 232 -8.29 16.68 15.82
C HIS A 232 -8.48 18.17 15.51
N SER A 233 -9.11 18.93 16.41
CA SER A 233 -9.35 20.36 16.24
C SER A 233 -8.09 21.23 16.38
N LEU A 234 -7.03 20.70 16.95
CA LEU A 234 -5.73 21.37 17.14
C LEU A 234 -4.67 20.73 16.24
N LYS A 235 -4.99 20.52 14.97
CA LYS A 235 -4.00 20.10 13.98
C LYS A 235 -3.07 21.28 13.67
N ASN A 236 -1.79 21.07 13.88
CA ASN A 236 -0.75 22.02 13.46
C ASN A 236 -0.55 21.97 11.96
#